data_21805e525581b248cebce0e8c3e2c201
#
_entry.id   21805e525581b248cebce0e8c3e2c201
#
_cell.length_a   1.000
_cell.length_b   1.000
_cell.length_c   1.000
_cell.angle_alpha   90.00
_cell.angle_beta   90.00
_cell.angle_gamma   90.00
#
_symmetry.space_group_name_H-M   'P 1'
#
loop_
_entity.id
_entity.type
_entity.pdbx_description
1 polymer ?
#
loop_
_entity_poly.entity_id
_entity_poly.type
_entity_poly.pdbx_seq_one_letter_code
_entity_poly.pdbx_strand_id
1 'polypeptide(L)'
;MPGTNTYLLGTGPKRLLIDTGEGVPAYSPLLSSVLESENCTIGPVLLTHWHHDHVDGIPQVTELCPGATFSKCFNSDDERDYLPIRDGDEFSVPGATVRAVHTPGHTTDHMAFFVEEPETGGLFTGDSVLGQGTAVFESLGTYISSLKKQLALNPITIYPGHGPVVTNAKAKLQEYISHRQQREDEIINVFSTEENRELSPMDVVKVIYAKYPQSLWPAAERGVILHLEKLRDEGKAKETGSGKWILTKSQSSL
;
A
#
# COMPACT_ATOMS: atom_id res chain seq x y z
N MET A 1 7.15 6.39 13.07
CA MET A 1 7.62 5.25 12.26
C MET A 1 9.08 5.49 11.91
N PRO A 2 9.89 4.50 11.58
CA PRO A 2 11.11 4.75 10.84
C PRO A 2 10.73 5.50 9.56
N GLY A 3 11.60 6.38 9.04
CA GLY A 3 11.30 7.23 7.87
C GLY A 3 10.92 6.41 6.62
N THR A 4 10.53 7.11 5.57
CA THR A 4 10.19 6.50 4.28
C THR A 4 11.43 6.13 3.50
N ASN A 5 11.46 4.92 2.96
CA ASN A 5 12.49 4.49 2.03
C ASN A 5 12.27 5.14 0.66
N THR A 6 13.33 5.69 0.09
CA THR A 6 13.38 6.12 -1.31
C THR A 6 14.40 5.26 -2.06
N TYR A 7 14.15 4.98 -3.33
CA TYR A 7 14.97 4.03 -4.10
C TYR A 7 15.50 4.66 -5.38
N LEU A 8 16.84 4.66 -5.54
CA LEU A 8 17.52 5.15 -6.72
C LEU A 8 17.91 3.97 -7.63
N LEU A 9 17.37 3.95 -8.86
CA LEU A 9 17.51 2.84 -9.79
C LEU A 9 18.29 3.24 -11.05
N GLY A 10 19.00 2.25 -11.61
CA GLY A 10 19.74 2.40 -12.86
C GLY A 10 21.26 2.40 -12.64
N THR A 11 22.03 2.45 -13.72
CA THR A 11 23.51 2.43 -13.73
C THR A 11 24.14 3.60 -14.47
N GLY A 12 23.31 4.35 -15.25
CA GLY A 12 23.78 5.47 -16.05
C GLY A 12 23.93 6.79 -15.25
N PRO A 13 24.33 7.86 -15.91
CA PRO A 13 24.46 9.18 -15.29
C PRO A 13 23.09 9.81 -14.96
N LYS A 14 22.00 9.28 -15.49
CA LYS A 14 20.63 9.69 -15.20
C LYS A 14 19.89 8.51 -14.61
N ARG A 15 19.42 8.65 -13.38
CA ARG A 15 18.75 7.60 -12.59
C ARG A 15 17.27 7.87 -12.42
N LEU A 16 16.53 6.84 -12.09
CA LEU A 16 15.11 6.90 -11.68
C LEU A 16 15.04 6.87 -10.16
N LEU A 17 14.20 7.73 -9.57
CA LEU A 17 13.91 7.74 -8.13
C LEU A 17 12.47 7.28 -7.89
N ILE A 18 12.27 6.42 -6.87
CA ILE A 18 10.93 6.06 -6.37
C ILE A 18 10.75 6.72 -5.01
N ASP A 19 9.71 7.52 -4.88
CA ASP A 19 9.33 8.37 -3.76
C ASP A 19 10.41 9.41 -3.35
N THR A 20 10.01 10.40 -2.58
CA THR A 20 10.89 11.52 -2.18
C THR A 20 11.03 11.68 -0.67
N GLY A 21 10.32 10.86 0.12
CA GLY A 21 10.35 10.98 1.57
C GLY A 21 9.51 12.16 2.11
N GLU A 22 9.62 12.38 3.41
CA GLU A 22 8.86 13.36 4.20
C GLU A 22 9.41 14.80 4.11
N GLY A 23 10.49 15.01 3.33
CA GLY A 23 11.10 16.35 3.22
C GLY A 23 11.88 16.80 4.46
N VAL A 24 12.29 15.89 5.34
CA VAL A 24 13.08 16.24 6.52
C VAL A 24 14.45 16.85 6.13
N PRO A 25 15.00 17.82 6.89
CA PRO A 25 16.24 18.51 6.53
C PRO A 25 17.45 17.59 6.28
N ALA A 26 17.49 16.41 6.92
CA ALA A 26 18.54 15.44 6.76
C ALA A 26 18.53 14.70 5.40
N TYR A 27 17.41 14.73 4.68
CA TYR A 27 17.25 14.01 3.40
C TYR A 27 18.10 14.62 2.28
N SER A 28 18.08 15.95 2.15
CA SER A 28 18.82 16.66 1.08
C SER A 28 20.35 16.36 1.10
N PRO A 29 21.08 16.49 2.22
CA PRO A 29 22.50 16.17 2.24
C PRO A 29 22.78 14.66 2.03
N LEU A 30 21.88 13.77 2.50
CA LEU A 30 22.00 12.33 2.25
C LEU A 30 21.89 12.03 0.75
N LEU A 31 20.84 12.54 0.10
CA LEU A 31 20.61 12.35 -1.33
C LEU A 31 21.74 12.94 -2.17
N SER A 32 22.22 14.18 -1.85
CA SER A 32 23.37 14.80 -2.52
C SER A 32 24.60 13.93 -2.45
N SER A 33 24.93 13.39 -1.27
CA SER A 33 26.09 12.51 -1.08
C SER A 33 25.99 11.24 -1.94
N VAL A 34 24.80 10.64 -2.07
CA VAL A 34 24.58 9.48 -2.93
C VAL A 34 24.75 9.84 -4.40
N LEU A 35 24.16 10.95 -4.86
CA LEU A 35 24.28 11.40 -6.25
C LEU A 35 25.72 11.70 -6.64
N GLU A 36 26.48 12.34 -5.75
CA GLU A 36 27.90 12.63 -5.94
C GLU A 36 28.73 11.33 -6.00
N SER A 37 28.53 10.40 -5.06
CA SER A 37 29.28 9.14 -5.02
C SER A 37 29.03 8.26 -6.24
N GLU A 38 27.79 8.28 -6.76
CA GLU A 38 27.38 7.52 -7.94
C GLU A 38 27.63 8.29 -9.27
N ASN A 39 28.11 9.54 -9.18
CA ASN A 39 28.31 10.44 -10.32
C ASN A 39 27.08 10.50 -11.24
N CYS A 40 25.91 10.76 -10.66
CA CYS A 40 24.64 10.73 -11.36
C CYS A 40 23.70 11.88 -10.95
N THR A 41 22.62 12.04 -11.70
CA THR A 41 21.50 12.95 -11.39
C THR A 41 20.18 12.18 -11.48
N ILE A 42 19.12 12.75 -10.93
CA ILE A 42 17.76 12.20 -11.03
C ILE A 42 17.10 12.73 -12.30
N GLY A 43 16.47 11.83 -13.06
CA GLY A 43 15.61 12.15 -14.18
C GLY A 43 14.13 11.95 -13.80
N PRO A 44 13.53 10.79 -14.10
CA PRO A 44 12.17 10.50 -13.68
C PRO A 44 12.11 10.20 -12.18
N VAL A 45 11.10 10.77 -11.53
CA VAL A 45 10.68 10.46 -10.15
C VAL A 45 9.30 9.86 -10.23
N LEU A 46 9.13 8.65 -9.72
CA LEU A 46 7.86 7.94 -9.68
C LEU A 46 7.34 7.94 -8.25
N LEU A 47 6.15 8.47 -8.04
CA LEU A 47 5.52 8.58 -6.73
C LEU A 47 4.51 7.45 -6.56
N THR A 48 4.60 6.72 -5.44
CA THR A 48 3.72 5.60 -5.17
C THR A 48 2.30 6.06 -4.86
N HIS A 49 2.16 7.12 -4.05
CA HIS A 49 0.86 7.66 -3.66
C HIS A 49 1.00 9.08 -3.06
N TRP A 50 -0.11 9.69 -2.66
CA TRP A 50 -0.17 11.12 -2.28
C TRP A 50 0.27 11.44 -0.84
N HIS A 51 0.48 10.47 0.05
CA HIS A 51 0.81 10.75 1.44
C HIS A 51 2.08 11.61 1.57
N HIS A 52 2.04 12.52 2.51
CA HIS A 52 3.06 13.56 2.74
C HIS A 52 4.47 12.99 2.89
N ASP A 53 4.61 11.86 3.56
CA ASP A 53 5.89 11.20 3.79
C ASP A 53 6.47 10.51 2.55
N HIS A 54 5.77 10.51 1.41
CA HIS A 54 6.24 10.05 0.10
C HIS A 54 6.48 11.20 -0.89
N VAL A 55 5.82 12.35 -0.70
CA VAL A 55 5.83 13.44 -1.69
C VAL A 55 6.41 14.76 -1.19
N ASP A 56 6.55 14.97 0.12
CA ASP A 56 6.98 16.27 0.66
C ASP A 56 8.48 16.56 0.47
N GLY A 57 9.29 15.56 0.05
CA GLY A 57 10.66 15.74 -0.39
C GLY A 57 10.84 16.27 -1.83
N ILE A 58 9.76 16.47 -2.59
CA ILE A 58 9.79 17.01 -3.96
C ILE A 58 10.60 18.32 -4.07
N PRO A 59 10.44 19.32 -3.20
CA PRO A 59 11.23 20.54 -3.28
C PRO A 59 12.75 20.29 -3.17
N GLN A 60 13.17 19.37 -2.30
CA GLN A 60 14.58 19.02 -2.12
C GLN A 60 15.15 18.30 -3.34
N VAL A 61 14.38 17.37 -3.93
CA VAL A 61 14.78 16.71 -5.18
C VAL A 61 14.87 17.72 -6.33
N THR A 62 13.93 18.65 -6.42
CA THR A 62 13.93 19.72 -7.44
C THR A 62 15.14 20.64 -7.30
N GLU A 63 15.53 21.00 -6.08
CA GLU A 63 16.70 21.82 -5.81
C GLU A 63 18.00 21.11 -6.23
N LEU A 64 18.14 19.83 -5.87
CA LEU A 64 19.34 19.04 -6.21
C LEU A 64 19.38 18.66 -7.70
N CYS A 65 18.24 18.42 -8.32
CA CYS A 65 18.09 17.95 -9.69
C CYS A 65 16.99 18.77 -10.43
N PRO A 66 17.27 20.01 -10.88
CA PRO A 66 16.25 20.88 -11.50
C PRO A 66 15.63 20.32 -12.77
N GLY A 67 16.24 19.29 -13.39
CA GLY A 67 15.71 18.57 -14.55
C GLY A 67 14.88 17.32 -14.23
N ALA A 68 14.59 17.06 -12.96
CA ALA A 68 13.75 15.94 -12.55
C ALA A 68 12.30 16.17 -12.97
N THR A 69 11.63 15.07 -13.39
CA THR A 69 10.20 15.07 -13.74
C THR A 69 9.45 14.17 -12.80
N PHE A 70 8.33 14.65 -12.25
CA PHE A 70 7.56 13.92 -11.25
C PHE A 70 6.33 13.30 -11.88
N SER A 71 6.13 12.02 -11.65
CA SER A 71 5.03 11.26 -12.21
C SER A 71 4.25 10.56 -11.10
N LYS A 72 2.91 10.64 -11.14
CA LYS A 72 2.00 10.05 -10.14
C LYS A 72 0.71 9.57 -10.80
N CYS A 73 0.06 8.56 -10.24
CA CYS A 73 -1.29 8.22 -10.63
C CYS A 73 -2.23 9.41 -10.35
N PHE A 74 -3.10 9.71 -11.31
CA PHE A 74 -4.01 10.84 -11.19
C PHE A 74 -4.92 10.68 -9.97
N ASN A 75 -4.96 11.74 -9.15
CA ASN A 75 -5.94 11.93 -8.10
C ASN A 75 -6.49 13.35 -8.25
N SER A 76 -7.81 13.50 -8.33
CA SER A 76 -8.48 14.79 -8.53
C SER A 76 -8.22 15.81 -7.42
N ASP A 77 -7.80 15.34 -6.24
CA ASP A 77 -7.63 16.17 -5.05
C ASP A 77 -6.20 16.72 -4.88
N ASP A 78 -5.28 16.38 -5.81
CA ASP A 78 -3.90 16.86 -5.78
C ASP A 78 -3.72 18.00 -6.78
N GLU A 79 -3.46 19.22 -6.27
CA GLU A 79 -3.30 20.42 -7.09
C GLU A 79 -1.91 20.53 -7.77
N ARG A 80 -0.97 19.60 -7.46
CA ARG A 80 0.37 19.61 -8.05
C ARG A 80 0.35 19.09 -9.47
N ASP A 81 1.17 19.68 -10.32
CA ASP A 81 1.29 19.31 -11.74
C ASP A 81 2.21 18.11 -11.91
N TYR A 82 1.64 16.91 -11.87
CA TYR A 82 2.34 15.65 -12.12
C TYR A 82 2.12 15.15 -13.53
N LEU A 83 3.15 14.50 -14.10
CA LEU A 83 2.94 13.66 -15.27
C LEU A 83 2.11 12.43 -14.85
N PRO A 84 1.04 12.11 -15.61
CA PRO A 84 0.17 11.00 -15.23
C PRO A 84 0.84 9.65 -15.41
N ILE A 85 0.66 8.74 -14.43
CA ILE A 85 1.00 7.33 -14.54
C ILE A 85 -0.29 6.51 -14.65
N ARG A 86 -0.30 5.53 -15.54
CA ARG A 86 -1.36 4.54 -15.70
C ARG A 86 -0.85 3.14 -15.41
N ASP A 87 -1.78 2.24 -15.14
CA ASP A 87 -1.46 0.81 -14.99
C ASP A 87 -0.81 0.26 -16.26
N GLY A 88 0.36 -0.37 -16.11
CA GLY A 88 1.13 -0.93 -17.21
C GLY A 88 2.13 0.02 -17.88
N ASP A 89 2.17 1.31 -17.52
CA ASP A 89 3.18 2.23 -18.06
C ASP A 89 4.60 1.77 -17.67
N GLU A 90 5.54 1.92 -18.61
CA GLU A 90 6.95 1.55 -18.42
C GLU A 90 7.84 2.78 -18.37
N PHE A 91 8.79 2.76 -17.45
CA PHE A 91 9.80 3.80 -17.25
C PHE A 91 11.19 3.19 -17.30
N SER A 92 12.02 3.67 -18.22
CA SER A 92 13.34 3.11 -18.44
C SER A 92 14.44 4.16 -18.27
N VAL A 93 15.50 3.75 -17.59
CA VAL A 93 16.80 4.42 -17.55
C VAL A 93 17.89 3.38 -17.84
N PRO A 94 19.11 3.77 -18.20
CA PRO A 94 20.19 2.78 -18.36
C PRO A 94 20.32 1.88 -17.12
N GLY A 95 20.20 0.57 -17.31
CA GLY A 95 20.33 -0.44 -16.26
C GLY A 95 19.09 -0.66 -15.39
N ALA A 96 17.94 -0.04 -15.69
CA ALA A 96 16.66 -0.34 -15.01
C ALA A 96 15.46 -0.02 -15.88
N THR A 97 14.51 -0.94 -15.92
CA THR A 97 13.16 -0.71 -16.45
C THR A 97 12.14 -1.13 -15.41
N VAL A 98 11.21 -0.27 -15.08
CA VAL A 98 10.14 -0.53 -14.12
C VAL A 98 8.79 -0.37 -14.79
N ARG A 99 7.85 -1.28 -14.48
CA ARG A 99 6.47 -1.22 -14.92
C ARG A 99 5.58 -0.78 -13.76
N ALA A 100 4.75 0.21 -14.01
CA ALA A 100 3.75 0.68 -13.06
C ALA A 100 2.61 -0.33 -12.92
N VAL A 101 2.19 -0.59 -11.70
CA VAL A 101 1.11 -1.52 -11.34
C VAL A 101 0.14 -0.79 -10.43
N HIS A 102 -1.05 -0.47 -10.91
CA HIS A 102 -2.07 0.17 -10.08
C HIS A 102 -2.55 -0.78 -8.99
N THR A 103 -2.35 -0.39 -7.75
CA THR A 103 -2.59 -1.19 -6.54
C THR A 103 -3.38 -0.39 -5.50
N PRO A 104 -4.60 0.08 -5.84
CA PRO A 104 -5.42 0.86 -4.93
C PRO A 104 -5.83 0.07 -3.69
N GLY A 105 -6.16 0.79 -2.62
CA GLY A 105 -6.65 0.20 -1.37
C GLY A 105 -6.01 0.79 -0.12
N HIS A 106 -4.67 1.00 -0.11
CA HIS A 106 -4.04 1.87 0.87
C HIS A 106 -4.51 3.31 0.65
N THR A 107 -4.35 3.80 -0.58
CA THR A 107 -5.01 4.98 -1.15
C THR A 107 -5.61 4.62 -2.51
N THR A 108 -6.45 5.48 -3.08
CA THR A 108 -7.06 5.26 -4.39
C THR A 108 -6.06 5.41 -5.54
N ASP A 109 -5.04 6.26 -5.39
CA ASP A 109 -3.99 6.55 -6.39
C ASP A 109 -2.74 5.68 -6.25
N HIS A 110 -2.76 4.70 -5.35
CA HIS A 110 -1.56 3.93 -5.03
C HIS A 110 -1.05 3.11 -6.21
N MET A 111 0.26 3.24 -6.49
CA MET A 111 1.01 2.51 -7.51
C MET A 111 2.16 1.72 -6.87
N ALA A 112 2.29 0.47 -7.23
CA ALA A 112 3.51 -0.30 -7.07
C ALA A 112 4.33 -0.24 -8.36
N PHE A 113 5.65 -0.47 -8.26
CA PHE A 113 6.54 -0.49 -9.43
C PHE A 113 7.29 -1.82 -9.48
N PHE A 114 7.19 -2.52 -10.60
CA PHE A 114 7.75 -3.85 -10.77
C PHE A 114 8.91 -3.86 -11.77
N VAL A 115 10.04 -4.42 -11.37
CA VAL A 115 11.20 -4.66 -12.24
C VAL A 115 11.13 -6.09 -12.76
N GLU A 116 10.93 -6.22 -14.07
CA GLU A 116 10.81 -7.52 -14.76
C GLU A 116 12.19 -8.09 -15.11
N GLU A 117 12.96 -8.46 -14.11
CA GLU A 117 14.23 -9.18 -14.32
C GLU A 117 14.12 -10.62 -13.82
N PRO A 118 14.49 -11.63 -14.63
CA PRO A 118 14.28 -13.04 -14.29
C PRO A 118 14.93 -13.48 -12.99
N GLU A 119 16.05 -12.86 -12.61
CA GLU A 119 16.85 -13.25 -11.44
C GLU A 119 16.65 -12.32 -10.23
N THR A 120 16.12 -11.11 -10.43
CA THR A 120 16.03 -10.09 -9.37
C THR A 120 14.63 -9.60 -9.08
N GLY A 121 13.66 -9.86 -9.95
CA GLY A 121 12.24 -9.52 -9.89
C GLY A 121 11.82 -8.68 -8.68
N GLY A 122 12.13 -7.38 -8.70
CA GLY A 122 11.92 -6.48 -7.55
C GLY A 122 10.56 -5.80 -7.61
N LEU A 123 9.84 -5.77 -6.51
CA LEU A 123 8.57 -5.05 -6.39
C LEU A 123 8.70 -3.93 -5.34
N PHE A 124 8.59 -2.69 -5.79
CA PHE A 124 8.49 -1.51 -4.94
C PHE A 124 7.03 -1.33 -4.56
N THR A 125 6.71 -1.63 -3.31
CA THR A 125 5.32 -1.76 -2.86
C THR A 125 4.73 -0.49 -2.26
N GLY A 126 5.52 0.59 -2.13
CA GLY A 126 5.06 1.74 -1.33
C GLY A 126 4.49 1.24 -0.01
N ASP A 127 3.27 1.67 0.31
CA ASP A 127 2.59 1.34 1.56
C ASP A 127 1.56 0.21 1.43
N SER A 128 1.48 -0.45 0.27
CA SER A 128 0.62 -1.62 0.15
C SER A 128 1.15 -2.85 0.91
N VAL A 129 2.49 -3.01 1.00
CA VAL A 129 3.15 -4.05 1.82
C VAL A 129 4.37 -3.46 2.48
N LEU A 130 4.44 -3.51 3.81
CA LEU A 130 5.53 -2.96 4.61
C LEU A 130 6.56 -4.02 4.97
N GLY A 131 7.81 -3.60 5.15
CA GLY A 131 8.88 -4.48 5.65
C GLY A 131 8.67 -4.88 7.10
N GLN A 132 8.04 -4.02 7.89
CA GLN A 132 7.69 -4.27 9.29
C GLN A 132 6.32 -3.67 9.61
N GLY A 133 5.52 -4.39 10.41
CA GLY A 133 4.17 -3.96 10.76
C GLY A 133 3.12 -4.35 9.70
N THR A 134 2.00 -3.67 9.72
CA THR A 134 0.86 -3.91 8.82
C THR A 134 0.42 -2.62 8.16
N ALA A 135 0.10 -2.68 6.87
CA ALA A 135 -0.44 -1.56 6.12
C ALA A 135 -1.84 -1.16 6.61
N VAL A 136 -2.10 0.14 6.59
CA VAL A 136 -3.43 0.75 6.71
C VAL A 136 -4.05 0.80 5.31
N PHE A 137 -5.36 0.79 5.22
CA PHE A 137 -6.07 0.83 3.93
C PHE A 137 -7.41 1.57 4.07
N GLU A 138 -7.84 2.19 2.98
CA GLU A 138 -9.12 2.89 2.87
C GLU A 138 -10.25 1.93 2.45
N SER A 139 -9.93 0.93 1.62
CA SER A 139 -10.86 -0.08 1.11
C SER A 139 -10.26 -1.47 1.16
N LEU A 140 -10.82 -2.35 2.00
CA LEU A 140 -10.28 -3.69 2.19
C LEU A 140 -10.44 -4.59 0.95
N GLY A 141 -11.61 -4.55 0.30
CA GLY A 141 -11.87 -5.38 -0.88
C GLY A 141 -10.91 -5.07 -2.02
N THR A 142 -10.73 -3.78 -2.29
CA THR A 142 -9.79 -3.26 -3.29
C THR A 142 -8.35 -3.60 -2.91
N TYR A 143 -7.99 -3.42 -1.64
CA TYR A 143 -6.66 -3.73 -1.11
C TYR A 143 -6.29 -5.21 -1.27
N ILE A 144 -7.20 -6.14 -0.93
CA ILE A 144 -6.97 -7.58 -1.12
C ILE A 144 -6.80 -7.92 -2.61
N SER A 145 -7.58 -7.29 -3.49
CA SER A 145 -7.45 -7.47 -4.93
C SER A 145 -6.08 -7.02 -5.43
N SER A 146 -5.58 -5.89 -4.92
CA SER A 146 -4.25 -5.36 -5.22
C SER A 146 -3.13 -6.26 -4.70
N LEU A 147 -3.26 -6.84 -3.50
CA LEU A 147 -2.30 -7.83 -2.99
C LEU A 147 -2.25 -9.09 -3.87
N LYS A 148 -3.40 -9.59 -4.33
CA LYS A 148 -3.47 -10.73 -5.26
C LYS A 148 -2.83 -10.39 -6.61
N LYS A 149 -3.05 -9.18 -7.12
CA LYS A 149 -2.41 -8.68 -8.34
C LYS A 149 -0.88 -8.64 -8.19
N GLN A 150 -0.38 -8.12 -7.08
CA GLN A 150 1.05 -8.12 -6.77
C GLN A 150 1.62 -9.54 -6.65
N LEU A 151 0.92 -10.46 -5.99
CA LEU A 151 1.32 -11.86 -5.88
C LEU A 151 1.42 -12.56 -7.24
N ALA A 152 0.50 -12.25 -8.17
CA ALA A 152 0.49 -12.81 -9.52
C ALA A 152 1.68 -12.37 -10.38
N LEU A 153 2.35 -11.24 -10.05
CA LEU A 153 3.61 -10.83 -10.68
C LEU A 153 4.78 -11.73 -10.31
N ASN A 154 4.61 -12.59 -9.31
CA ASN A 154 5.63 -13.49 -8.80
C ASN A 154 6.97 -12.80 -8.43
N PRO A 155 6.94 -11.70 -7.65
CA PRO A 155 8.15 -10.98 -7.27
C PRO A 155 9.04 -11.86 -6.37
N ILE A 156 10.36 -11.64 -6.46
CA ILE A 156 11.35 -12.31 -5.61
C ILE A 156 11.57 -11.48 -4.33
N THR A 157 11.75 -10.16 -4.50
CA THR A 157 12.06 -9.22 -3.43
C THR A 157 11.04 -8.08 -3.39
N ILE A 158 10.65 -7.67 -2.17
CA ILE A 158 9.87 -6.46 -1.93
C ILE A 158 10.78 -5.36 -1.39
N TYR A 159 10.66 -4.19 -1.99
CA TYR A 159 11.23 -2.92 -1.57
C TYR A 159 10.09 -2.02 -1.05
N PRO A 160 9.83 -2.02 0.27
CA PRO A 160 8.66 -1.35 0.84
C PRO A 160 8.89 0.14 1.07
N GLY A 161 7.82 0.94 1.17
CA GLY A 161 7.90 2.34 1.60
C GLY A 161 8.44 2.48 3.03
N HIS A 162 8.14 1.52 3.92
CA HIS A 162 8.61 1.53 5.31
C HIS A 162 9.16 0.18 5.76
N GLY A 163 10.23 0.23 6.57
CA GLY A 163 10.88 -0.94 7.15
C GLY A 163 11.90 -1.60 6.23
N PRO A 164 12.42 -2.78 6.59
CA PRO A 164 13.48 -3.46 5.85
C PRO A 164 12.97 -4.09 4.54
N VAL A 165 13.89 -4.29 3.60
CA VAL A 165 13.68 -5.07 2.38
C VAL A 165 13.28 -6.51 2.74
N VAL A 166 12.33 -7.09 1.99
CA VAL A 166 11.82 -8.45 2.20
C VAL A 166 12.26 -9.35 1.07
N THR A 167 13.14 -10.30 1.36
CA THR A 167 13.74 -11.21 0.38
C THR A 167 12.85 -12.38 -0.04
N ASN A 168 11.73 -12.60 0.65
CA ASN A 168 10.73 -13.61 0.28
C ASN A 168 9.37 -12.92 0.05
N ALA A 169 9.26 -12.27 -1.10
CA ALA A 169 8.08 -11.50 -1.48
C ALA A 169 6.79 -12.35 -1.49
N LYS A 170 6.86 -13.56 -2.03
CA LYS A 170 5.71 -14.47 -2.12
C LYS A 170 5.15 -14.80 -0.74
N ALA A 171 6.01 -15.19 0.20
CA ALA A 171 5.57 -15.52 1.56
C ALA A 171 4.97 -14.30 2.25
N LYS A 172 5.55 -13.11 2.07
CA LYS A 172 5.06 -11.86 2.67
C LYS A 172 3.69 -11.46 2.12
N LEU A 173 3.49 -11.53 0.82
CA LEU A 173 2.20 -11.24 0.19
C LEU A 173 1.11 -12.24 0.63
N GLN A 174 1.46 -13.53 0.73
CA GLN A 174 0.55 -14.56 1.24
C GLN A 174 0.21 -14.35 2.71
N GLU A 175 1.18 -13.97 3.54
CA GLU A 175 0.97 -13.59 4.96
C GLU A 175 -0.07 -12.47 5.07
N TYR A 176 0.08 -11.39 4.28
CA TYR A 176 -0.84 -10.26 4.27
C TYR A 176 -2.26 -10.68 3.87
N ILE A 177 -2.40 -11.46 2.80
CA ILE A 177 -3.70 -11.97 2.32
C ILE A 177 -4.34 -12.88 3.38
N SER A 178 -3.58 -13.83 3.92
CA SER A 178 -4.07 -14.80 4.90
C SER A 178 -4.50 -14.11 6.20
N HIS A 179 -3.75 -13.12 6.68
CA HIS A 179 -4.10 -12.35 7.87
C HIS A 179 -5.44 -11.61 7.70
N ARG A 180 -5.73 -11.04 6.51
CA ARG A 180 -7.03 -10.39 6.24
C ARG A 180 -8.15 -11.41 6.19
N GLN A 181 -7.93 -12.57 5.56
CA GLN A 181 -8.93 -13.64 5.53
C GLN A 181 -9.23 -14.20 6.93
N GLN A 182 -8.20 -14.47 7.71
CA GLN A 182 -8.39 -14.93 9.10
C GLN A 182 -9.22 -13.94 9.91
N ARG A 183 -8.95 -12.64 9.78
CA ARG A 183 -9.73 -11.61 10.48
C ARG A 183 -11.18 -11.59 10.03
N GLU A 184 -11.45 -11.75 8.75
CA GLU A 184 -12.81 -11.85 8.21
C GLU A 184 -13.55 -13.06 8.76
N ASP A 185 -12.88 -14.22 8.80
CA ASP A 185 -13.45 -15.46 9.36
C ASP A 185 -13.77 -15.30 10.85
N GLU A 186 -12.91 -14.65 11.63
CA GLU A 186 -13.16 -14.33 13.04
C GLU A 186 -14.39 -13.42 13.21
N ILE A 187 -14.55 -12.40 12.37
CA ILE A 187 -15.72 -11.51 12.38
C ILE A 187 -17.00 -12.30 12.05
N ILE A 188 -16.97 -13.10 10.99
CA ILE A 188 -18.11 -13.94 10.59
C ILE A 188 -18.50 -14.90 11.74
N ASN A 189 -17.54 -15.51 12.41
CA ASN A 189 -17.78 -16.41 13.53
C ASN A 189 -18.48 -15.71 14.70
N VAL A 190 -18.15 -14.45 15.01
CA VAL A 190 -18.83 -13.69 16.08
C VAL A 190 -20.32 -13.52 15.76
N PHE A 191 -20.70 -13.28 14.51
CA PHE A 191 -22.10 -13.19 14.11
C PHE A 191 -22.81 -14.54 14.06
N SER A 192 -22.09 -15.62 13.79
CA SER A 192 -22.67 -16.95 13.58
C SER A 192 -23.10 -17.66 14.87
N THR A 193 -22.81 -17.11 16.05
CA THR A 193 -23.17 -17.68 17.36
C THR A 193 -24.66 -17.67 17.64
N GLU A 194 -25.42 -16.76 17.01
CA GLU A 194 -26.89 -16.64 17.12
C GLU A 194 -27.50 -16.25 15.77
N GLU A 195 -28.61 -16.85 15.42
CA GLU A 195 -29.30 -16.57 14.17
C GLU A 195 -29.88 -15.13 14.16
N ASN A 196 -29.66 -14.37 13.09
CA ASN A 196 -30.08 -12.97 12.92
C ASN A 196 -29.55 -12.00 14.00
N ARG A 197 -28.40 -12.30 14.59
CA ARG A 197 -27.78 -11.44 15.59
C ARG A 197 -27.37 -10.09 14.99
N GLU A 198 -27.88 -9.00 15.57
CA GLU A 198 -27.48 -7.64 15.24
C GLU A 198 -26.36 -7.17 16.18
N LEU A 199 -25.20 -6.81 15.62
CA LEU A 199 -24.04 -6.33 16.38
C LEU A 199 -23.53 -5.01 15.83
N SER A 200 -23.13 -4.12 16.73
CA SER A 200 -22.29 -2.98 16.35
C SER A 200 -20.85 -3.44 16.07
N PRO A 201 -20.06 -2.68 15.28
CA PRO A 201 -18.65 -2.99 15.09
C PRO A 201 -17.88 -3.10 16.42
N MET A 202 -18.21 -2.24 17.40
CA MET A 202 -17.62 -2.28 18.75
C MET A 202 -17.99 -3.57 19.51
N ASP A 203 -19.16 -4.14 19.33
CA ASP A 203 -19.52 -5.42 19.97
C ASP A 203 -18.65 -6.56 19.41
N VAL A 204 -18.34 -6.54 18.12
CA VAL A 204 -17.40 -7.49 17.49
C VAL A 204 -15.97 -7.29 18.06
N VAL A 205 -15.52 -6.03 18.19
CA VAL A 205 -14.22 -5.70 18.78
C VAL A 205 -14.10 -6.25 20.21
N LYS A 206 -15.12 -6.06 21.05
CA LYS A 206 -15.11 -6.57 22.44
C LYS A 206 -14.92 -8.09 22.53
N VAL A 207 -15.35 -8.83 21.52
CA VAL A 207 -15.15 -10.29 21.46
C VAL A 207 -13.77 -10.64 20.96
N ILE A 208 -13.39 -10.14 19.78
CA ILE A 208 -12.14 -10.52 19.11
C ILE A 208 -10.92 -9.95 19.86
N TYR A 209 -11.01 -8.73 20.39
CA TYR A 209 -9.92 -8.01 21.04
C TYR A 209 -10.02 -8.00 22.56
N ALA A 210 -10.80 -8.90 23.18
CA ALA A 210 -11.00 -8.96 24.63
C ALA A 210 -9.68 -9.04 25.44
N LYS A 211 -8.64 -9.65 24.88
CA LYS A 211 -7.32 -9.82 25.50
C LYS A 211 -6.35 -8.66 25.25
N TYR A 212 -6.74 -7.67 24.43
CA TYR A 212 -5.90 -6.54 24.06
C TYR A 212 -6.26 -5.28 24.86
N PRO A 213 -5.32 -4.36 25.07
CA PRO A 213 -5.58 -3.09 25.74
C PRO A 213 -6.73 -2.33 25.06
N GLN A 214 -7.65 -1.79 25.86
CA GLN A 214 -8.82 -1.04 25.33
C GLN A 214 -8.41 0.21 24.51
N SER A 215 -7.21 0.76 24.74
CA SER A 215 -6.68 1.86 23.92
C SER A 215 -6.52 1.52 22.44
N LEU A 216 -6.47 0.22 22.08
CA LEU A 216 -6.40 -0.24 20.70
C LEU A 216 -7.78 -0.47 20.06
N TRP A 217 -8.86 -0.46 20.84
CA TRP A 217 -10.19 -0.76 20.33
C TRP A 217 -10.73 0.20 19.27
N PRO A 218 -10.49 1.53 19.34
CA PRO A 218 -10.93 2.43 18.27
C PRO A 218 -10.29 2.11 16.91
N ALA A 219 -9.01 1.77 16.89
CA ALA A 219 -8.32 1.35 15.66
C ALA A 219 -8.83 -0.02 15.15
N ALA A 220 -9.10 -0.95 16.09
CA ALA A 220 -9.68 -2.25 15.77
C ALA A 220 -11.10 -2.12 15.19
N GLU A 221 -11.92 -1.21 15.75
CA GLU A 221 -13.28 -0.93 15.27
C GLU A 221 -13.28 -0.46 13.82
N ARG A 222 -12.38 0.47 13.47
CA ARG A 222 -12.22 0.89 12.06
C ARG A 222 -11.90 -0.29 11.16
N GLY A 223 -11.01 -1.19 11.59
CA GLY A 223 -10.69 -2.41 10.85
C GLY A 223 -11.90 -3.33 10.67
N VAL A 224 -12.71 -3.52 11.74
CA VAL A 224 -13.95 -4.31 11.68
C VAL A 224 -14.95 -3.70 10.71
N ILE A 225 -15.11 -2.37 10.72
CA ILE A 225 -16.00 -1.66 9.77
C ILE A 225 -15.60 -1.97 8.33
N LEU A 226 -14.31 -1.85 7.98
CA LEU A 226 -13.82 -2.13 6.63
C LEU A 226 -14.05 -3.60 6.19
N HIS A 227 -13.99 -4.55 7.11
CA HIS A 227 -14.38 -5.95 6.83
C HIS A 227 -15.88 -6.08 6.59
N LEU A 228 -16.72 -5.43 7.41
CA LEU A 228 -18.16 -5.45 7.25
C LEU A 228 -18.62 -4.77 5.96
N GLU A 229 -17.99 -3.66 5.57
CA GLU A 229 -18.23 -3.01 4.28
C GLU A 229 -17.87 -3.93 3.10
N LYS A 230 -16.71 -4.60 3.15
CA LYS A 230 -16.36 -5.62 2.16
C LYS A 230 -17.40 -6.73 2.09
N LEU A 231 -17.82 -7.26 3.24
CA LEU A 231 -18.85 -8.30 3.29
C LEU A 231 -20.21 -7.80 2.75
N ARG A 232 -20.55 -6.53 2.98
CA ARG A 232 -21.74 -5.89 2.38
C ARG A 232 -21.62 -5.84 0.86
N ASP A 233 -20.50 -5.41 0.33
CA ASP A 233 -20.26 -5.28 -1.10
C ASP A 233 -20.26 -6.66 -1.79
N GLU A 234 -19.93 -7.72 -1.06
CA GLU A 234 -20.05 -9.12 -1.48
C GLU A 234 -21.47 -9.70 -1.27
N GLY A 235 -22.40 -8.93 -0.73
CA GLY A 235 -23.77 -9.40 -0.42
C GLY A 235 -23.88 -10.34 0.77
N LYS A 236 -22.82 -10.46 1.60
CA LYS A 236 -22.73 -11.36 2.77
C LYS A 236 -23.13 -10.71 4.09
N ALA A 237 -23.19 -9.37 4.14
CA ALA A 237 -23.62 -8.61 5.30
C ALA A 237 -24.50 -7.43 4.87
N LYS A 238 -25.26 -6.88 5.81
CA LYS A 238 -25.94 -5.59 5.62
C LYS A 238 -25.97 -4.81 6.91
N GLU A 239 -25.88 -3.49 6.78
CA GLU A 239 -26.05 -2.56 7.87
C GLU A 239 -27.56 -2.37 8.14
N THR A 240 -27.94 -2.31 9.41
CA THR A 240 -29.29 -1.99 9.85
C THR A 240 -29.40 -0.51 10.20
N GLY A 241 -30.61 0.06 10.24
CA GLY A 241 -30.82 1.51 10.44
C GLY A 241 -30.34 2.08 11.78
N SER A 242 -29.71 1.26 12.64
CA SER A 242 -29.16 1.65 13.94
C SER A 242 -27.63 1.60 13.99
N GLY A 243 -26.93 1.52 12.85
CA GLY A 243 -25.47 1.36 12.80
C GLY A 243 -24.98 -0.02 13.25
N LYS A 244 -25.89 -0.98 13.31
CA LYS A 244 -25.59 -2.39 13.55
C LYS A 244 -25.57 -3.15 12.24
N TRP A 245 -25.00 -4.34 12.30
CA TRP A 245 -24.80 -5.21 11.14
C TRP A 245 -25.38 -6.58 11.40
N ILE A 246 -25.83 -7.24 10.31
CA ILE A 246 -26.21 -8.65 10.31
C ILE A 246 -25.57 -9.36 9.12
N LEU A 247 -25.30 -10.64 9.26
CA LEU A 247 -24.94 -11.47 8.09
C LEU A 247 -26.20 -11.80 7.30
N THR A 248 -26.08 -11.75 5.99
CA THR A 248 -27.12 -12.26 5.08
C THR A 248 -26.95 -13.76 4.93
N LYS A 249 -28.06 -14.52 4.98
CA LYS A 249 -28.00 -15.95 4.65
C LYS A 249 -27.52 -16.09 3.21
N SER A 250 -26.47 -16.87 2.99
CA SER A 250 -26.10 -17.31 1.66
C SER A 250 -27.35 -17.95 1.03
N GLN A 251 -27.86 -17.38 -0.05
CA GLN A 251 -28.80 -18.13 -0.88
C GLN A 251 -27.97 -19.28 -1.48
N SER A 252 -28.07 -20.45 -0.87
CA SER A 252 -27.64 -21.68 -1.53
C SER A 252 -28.47 -21.76 -2.82
N SER A 253 -27.82 -21.51 -3.95
CA SER A 253 -28.36 -21.86 -5.25
C SER A 253 -28.69 -23.34 -5.25
N LEU A 254 -29.99 -23.64 -5.29
CA LEU A 254 -30.54 -24.93 -5.63
C LEU A 254 -30.13 -25.34 -7.05
#